data_dd0c30eac44fb8d2670f6614208da1d5
#
_entry.id   dd0c30eac44fb8d2670f6614208da1d5
#
_cell.length_a   1.000
_cell.length_b   1.000
_cell.length_c   1.000
_cell.angle_alpha   90.00
_cell.angle_beta   90.00
_cell.angle_gamma   90.00
#
_symmetry.space_group_name_H-M   'P 1'
#
loop_
_entity.id
_entity.type
_entity.pdbx_description
1 polymer ?
#
loop_
_entity_poly.entity_id
_entity_poly.type
_entity_poly.pdbx_seq_one_letter_code
_entity_poly.pdbx_strand_id
1 'polypeptide(L)'
;MEAFGLQVSNLVGSSLFKAPRELRRQVIKRGLLNANFKSDSDSFDVVAAVGDPFQAFSMGLLIGARLAKQPVILSGGSQMLAVILLVLEFLGEKNKDEFIEDVFIATTGWLVKDNSLNDLVNLINEKYDVKLLGLASPLNFKSSKYKELKDYELGHVKEGVGAGGISLLAFLDGFKNEEIVSLCQQNLEMMKCLGQISLEKDC
;
A
#
# COMPACT_ATOMS: atom_id res chain seq x y z
N MET A 1 7.82 3.51 -10.34
CA MET A 1 8.20 4.78 -9.71
C MET A 1 9.55 5.29 -10.24
N GLU A 2 10.65 4.59 -10.05
CA GLU A 2 11.98 5.01 -10.54
C GLU A 2 12.04 5.18 -12.07
N ALA A 3 11.30 4.36 -12.81
CA ALA A 3 11.14 4.50 -14.26
C ALA A 3 10.59 5.87 -14.68
N PHE A 4 9.79 6.48 -13.83
CA PHE A 4 9.23 7.82 -14.04
C PHE A 4 10.03 8.93 -13.35
N GLY A 5 11.29 8.66 -13.00
CA GLY A 5 12.22 9.67 -12.44
C GLY A 5 12.03 10.00 -10.96
N LEU A 6 11.19 9.24 -10.22
CA LEU A 6 11.05 9.42 -8.79
C LEU A 6 12.12 8.64 -8.02
N GLN A 7 12.94 9.32 -7.23
CA GLN A 7 13.97 8.68 -6.41
C GLN A 7 13.37 8.10 -5.12
N VAL A 8 12.85 6.88 -5.19
CA VAL A 8 12.05 6.27 -4.11
C VAL A 8 12.76 5.13 -3.36
N SER A 9 13.98 4.79 -3.71
CA SER A 9 14.70 3.65 -3.13
C SER A 9 14.81 3.69 -1.59
N ASN A 10 14.77 4.88 -1.00
CA ASN A 10 14.80 5.10 0.44
C ASN A 10 13.41 5.25 1.07
N LEU A 11 12.37 5.47 0.29
CA LEU A 11 11.00 5.77 0.74
C LEU A 11 10.07 4.57 0.68
N VAL A 12 10.40 3.55 -0.10
CA VAL A 12 9.58 2.33 -0.17
C VAL A 12 9.77 1.51 1.11
N GLY A 13 8.69 1.29 1.83
CA GLY A 13 8.66 0.53 3.08
C GLY A 13 9.17 -0.92 2.91
N SER A 14 9.53 -1.55 4.02
CA SER A 14 9.94 -2.95 4.08
C SER A 14 9.41 -3.55 5.37
N SER A 15 8.98 -4.83 5.31
CA SER A 15 8.67 -5.63 6.50
C SER A 15 9.91 -5.95 7.34
N LEU A 16 11.10 -5.77 6.78
CA LEU A 16 12.36 -5.97 7.49
C LEU A 16 12.71 -4.77 8.36
N PHE A 17 13.22 -5.03 9.57
CA PHE A 17 13.70 -3.99 10.50
C PHE A 17 14.77 -3.09 9.86
N LYS A 18 15.60 -3.66 8.97
CA LYS A 18 16.56 -2.92 8.16
C LYS A 18 16.29 -3.19 6.67
N ALA A 19 15.74 -2.20 5.98
CA ALA A 19 15.43 -2.33 4.56
C ALA A 19 16.69 -2.62 3.73
N PRO A 20 16.68 -3.60 2.81
CA PRO A 20 17.83 -3.92 1.96
C PRO A 20 17.96 -2.91 0.80
N ARG A 21 18.26 -1.66 1.13
CA ARG A 21 18.25 -0.53 0.19
C ARG A 21 19.17 -0.72 -1.01
N GLU A 22 20.39 -1.21 -0.75
CA GLU A 22 21.37 -1.41 -1.82
C GLU A 22 20.97 -2.53 -2.78
N LEU A 23 20.51 -3.67 -2.25
CA LEU A 23 19.99 -4.76 -3.08
C LEU A 23 18.81 -4.28 -3.95
N ARG A 24 17.89 -3.53 -3.36
CA ARG A 24 16.74 -2.97 -4.07
C ARG A 24 17.17 -2.06 -5.22
N ARG A 25 18.12 -1.15 -4.97
CA ARG A 25 18.68 -0.26 -5.99
C ARG A 25 19.31 -1.05 -7.15
N GLN A 26 20.08 -2.08 -6.83
CA GLN A 26 20.72 -2.94 -7.84
C GLN A 26 19.69 -3.68 -8.68
N VAL A 27 18.65 -4.25 -8.06
CA VAL A 27 17.56 -4.97 -8.77
C VAL A 27 16.80 -4.02 -9.69
N ILE A 28 16.42 -2.82 -9.23
CA ILE A 28 15.74 -1.82 -10.05
C ILE A 28 16.60 -1.44 -11.26
N LYS A 29 17.85 -1.06 -11.01
CA LYS A 29 18.79 -0.69 -12.08
C LYS A 29 18.95 -1.80 -13.11
N ARG A 30 19.12 -3.04 -12.67
CA ARG A 30 19.25 -4.20 -13.55
C ARG A 30 17.95 -4.46 -14.33
N GLY A 31 16.79 -4.34 -13.70
CA GLY A 31 15.49 -4.50 -14.36
C GLY A 31 15.29 -3.49 -15.49
N LEU A 32 15.52 -2.21 -15.22
CA LEU A 32 15.42 -1.16 -16.22
C LEU A 32 16.40 -1.33 -17.40
N LEU A 33 17.65 -1.76 -17.10
CA LEU A 33 18.65 -2.05 -18.14
C LEU A 33 18.24 -3.24 -19.00
N ASN A 34 17.77 -4.33 -18.39
CA ASN A 34 17.35 -5.53 -19.13
C ASN A 34 16.12 -5.27 -20.02
N ALA A 35 15.25 -4.38 -19.58
CA ALA A 35 14.07 -3.96 -20.33
C ALA A 35 14.38 -3.00 -21.48
N ASN A 36 15.64 -2.56 -21.66
CA ASN A 36 16.02 -1.48 -22.59
C ASN A 36 15.12 -0.24 -22.39
N PHE A 37 14.82 0.06 -21.15
CA PHE A 37 13.88 1.12 -20.80
C PHE A 37 14.33 2.47 -21.36
N LYS A 38 13.39 3.19 -21.98
CA LYS A 38 13.59 4.53 -22.52
C LYS A 38 12.79 5.54 -21.69
N SER A 39 13.27 6.76 -21.61
CA SER A 39 12.63 7.84 -20.85
C SER A 39 11.27 8.29 -21.41
N ASP A 40 10.97 7.94 -22.65
CA ASP A 40 9.71 8.23 -23.36
C ASP A 40 8.71 7.06 -23.36
N SER A 41 9.02 5.98 -22.64
CA SER A 41 8.11 4.83 -22.48
C SER A 41 6.85 5.22 -21.70
N ASP A 42 5.70 4.75 -22.17
CA ASP A 42 4.45 4.99 -21.49
C ASP A 42 4.26 4.08 -20.24
N SER A 43 3.17 4.30 -19.51
CA SER A 43 2.90 3.54 -18.27
C SER A 43 2.68 2.04 -18.51
N PHE A 44 2.13 1.65 -19.66
CA PHE A 44 1.93 0.23 -20.03
C PHE A 44 3.27 -0.43 -20.40
N ASP A 45 4.13 0.27 -21.13
CA ASP A 45 5.49 -0.20 -21.43
C ASP A 45 6.28 -0.46 -20.14
N VAL A 46 6.17 0.45 -19.17
CA VAL A 46 6.82 0.29 -17.85
C VAL A 46 6.30 -0.93 -17.12
N VAL A 47 4.97 -1.12 -17.07
CA VAL A 47 4.37 -2.30 -16.41
C VAL A 47 4.75 -3.59 -17.12
N ALA A 48 4.76 -3.60 -18.46
CA ALA A 48 5.18 -4.77 -19.24
C ALA A 48 6.65 -5.13 -19.01
N ALA A 49 7.51 -4.13 -18.83
CA ALA A 49 8.94 -4.31 -18.67
C ALA A 49 9.38 -4.70 -17.25
N VAL A 50 8.82 -4.05 -16.21
CA VAL A 50 9.29 -4.17 -14.82
C VAL A 50 8.17 -4.22 -13.79
N GLY A 51 6.92 -4.20 -14.21
CA GLY A 51 5.74 -4.29 -13.35
C GLY A 51 5.27 -5.72 -13.11
N ASP A 52 4.04 -5.83 -12.62
CA ASP A 52 3.32 -7.08 -12.45
C ASP A 52 1.85 -6.96 -12.90
N PRO A 53 1.15 -8.08 -13.17
CA PRO A 53 -0.23 -8.06 -13.63
C PRO A 53 -1.20 -7.37 -12.66
N PHE A 54 -0.92 -7.42 -11.35
CA PHE A 54 -1.73 -6.74 -10.34
C PHE A 54 -1.75 -5.23 -10.53
N GLN A 55 -0.61 -4.63 -10.89
CA GLN A 55 -0.51 -3.20 -11.13
C GLN A 55 -1.36 -2.76 -12.32
N ALA A 56 -1.29 -3.49 -13.45
CA ALA A 56 -2.09 -3.22 -14.62
C ALA A 56 -3.60 -3.37 -14.34
N PHE A 57 -3.98 -4.45 -13.66
CA PHE A 57 -5.36 -4.70 -13.27
C PHE A 57 -5.90 -3.61 -12.33
N SER A 58 -5.15 -3.26 -11.29
CA SER A 58 -5.53 -2.23 -10.31
C SER A 58 -5.63 -0.84 -10.94
N MET A 59 -4.74 -0.52 -11.89
CA MET A 59 -4.81 0.69 -12.68
C MET A 59 -6.13 0.77 -13.47
N GLY A 60 -6.51 -0.33 -14.16
CA GLY A 60 -7.77 -0.41 -14.91
C GLY A 60 -9.01 -0.25 -14.02
N LEU A 61 -9.01 -0.91 -12.83
CA LEU A 61 -10.08 -0.77 -11.84
C LEU A 61 -10.21 0.67 -11.34
N LEU A 62 -9.09 1.32 -11.01
CA LEU A 62 -9.08 2.70 -10.53
C LEU A 62 -9.62 3.66 -11.59
N ILE A 63 -9.16 3.53 -12.83
CA ILE A 63 -9.67 4.34 -13.96
C ILE A 63 -11.18 4.10 -14.15
N GLY A 64 -11.62 2.85 -14.20
CA GLY A 64 -13.03 2.51 -14.38
C GLY A 64 -13.93 3.06 -13.29
N ALA A 65 -13.50 2.98 -12.02
CA ALA A 65 -14.25 3.53 -10.89
C ALA A 65 -14.38 5.06 -10.99
N ARG A 66 -13.30 5.76 -11.34
CA ARG A 66 -13.33 7.22 -11.49
C ARG A 66 -14.15 7.68 -12.70
N LEU A 67 -14.10 6.96 -13.80
CA LEU A 67 -15.00 7.21 -14.95
C LEU A 67 -16.50 7.05 -14.57
N ALA A 68 -16.78 6.12 -13.66
CA ALA A 68 -18.11 5.94 -13.07
C ALA A 68 -18.40 6.93 -11.91
N LYS A 69 -17.53 7.91 -11.68
CA LYS A 69 -17.64 8.92 -10.60
C LYS A 69 -17.75 8.32 -9.19
N GLN A 70 -17.14 7.16 -8.98
CA GLN A 70 -17.07 6.53 -7.66
C GLN A 70 -15.84 7.02 -6.90
N PRO A 71 -15.97 7.40 -5.62
CA PRO A 71 -14.80 7.62 -4.78
C PRO A 71 -14.05 6.31 -4.55
N VAL A 72 -12.72 6.38 -4.45
CA VAL A 72 -11.87 5.20 -4.31
C VAL A 72 -10.92 5.36 -3.14
N ILE A 73 -10.91 4.35 -2.27
CA ILE A 73 -9.90 4.20 -1.22
C ILE A 73 -8.96 3.06 -1.62
N LEU A 74 -7.73 3.40 -1.93
CA LEU A 74 -6.66 2.44 -2.16
C LEU A 74 -6.04 2.03 -0.83
N SER A 75 -6.34 0.82 -0.41
CA SER A 75 -5.92 0.30 0.89
C SER A 75 -4.53 -0.33 0.82
N GLY A 76 -3.53 0.37 1.36
CA GLY A 76 -2.15 -0.11 1.33
C GLY A 76 -1.12 0.95 1.65
N GLY A 77 0.07 0.76 1.09
CA GLY A 77 1.20 1.68 1.23
C GLY A 77 1.80 2.03 -0.12
N SER A 78 3.12 1.95 -0.24
CA SER A 78 3.88 2.30 -1.45
C SER A 78 3.45 1.53 -2.71
N GLN A 79 2.89 0.32 -2.58
CA GLN A 79 2.36 -0.43 -3.72
C GLN A 79 1.15 0.28 -4.34
N MET A 80 0.24 0.80 -3.52
CA MET A 80 -0.92 1.54 -4.00
C MET A 80 -0.53 2.88 -4.60
N LEU A 81 0.49 3.53 -4.05
CA LEU A 81 1.06 4.74 -4.66
C LEU A 81 1.69 4.45 -6.03
N ALA A 82 2.25 3.26 -6.25
CA ALA A 82 2.72 2.86 -7.58
C ALA A 82 1.57 2.76 -8.60
N VAL A 83 0.40 2.27 -8.18
CA VAL A 83 -0.79 2.22 -9.04
C VAL A 83 -1.29 3.62 -9.39
N ILE A 84 -1.36 4.53 -8.41
CA ILE A 84 -1.74 5.94 -8.66
C ILE A 84 -0.77 6.59 -9.64
N LEU A 85 0.53 6.38 -9.46
CA LEU A 85 1.55 6.92 -10.32
C LEU A 85 1.38 6.46 -11.78
N LEU A 86 1.10 5.17 -11.98
CA LEU A 86 0.82 4.62 -13.31
C LEU A 86 -0.38 5.31 -13.97
N VAL A 87 -1.44 5.58 -13.20
CA VAL A 87 -2.61 6.30 -13.71
C VAL A 87 -2.26 7.74 -14.04
N LEU A 88 -1.53 8.45 -13.18
CA LEU A 88 -1.13 9.85 -13.43
C LEU A 88 -0.27 9.97 -14.69
N GLU A 89 0.68 9.05 -14.90
CA GLU A 89 1.48 8.99 -16.13
C GLU A 89 0.61 8.68 -17.36
N PHE A 90 -0.38 7.80 -17.22
CA PHE A 90 -1.29 7.45 -18.31
C PHE A 90 -2.21 8.63 -18.70
N LEU A 91 -2.72 9.39 -17.72
CA LEU A 91 -3.59 10.55 -17.97
C LEU A 91 -2.79 11.75 -18.52
N GLY A 92 -1.51 11.85 -18.19
CA GLY A 92 -0.70 13.02 -18.49
C GLY A 92 -1.25 14.28 -17.81
N GLU A 93 -1.13 15.43 -18.48
CA GLU A 93 -1.56 16.72 -17.91
C GLU A 93 -3.11 16.92 -17.92
N LYS A 94 -3.85 16.05 -18.59
CA LYS A 94 -5.30 16.22 -18.74
C LYS A 94 -6.05 15.51 -17.61
N ASN A 95 -6.98 16.25 -16.97
CA ASN A 95 -7.96 15.70 -16.01
C ASN A 95 -7.36 15.05 -14.74
N LYS A 96 -6.07 15.22 -14.46
CA LYS A 96 -5.41 14.60 -13.28
C LYS A 96 -6.01 15.10 -11.97
N ASP A 97 -6.35 16.40 -11.86
CA ASP A 97 -6.92 16.99 -10.65
C ASP A 97 -8.33 16.42 -10.38
N GLU A 98 -9.21 16.46 -11.38
CA GLU A 98 -10.55 15.87 -11.29
C GLU A 98 -10.49 14.35 -10.97
N PHE A 99 -9.50 13.68 -11.52
CA PHE A 99 -9.30 12.25 -11.26
C PHE A 99 -8.92 11.99 -9.82
N ILE A 100 -7.98 12.75 -9.26
CA ILE A 100 -7.43 12.55 -7.91
C ILE A 100 -8.36 13.05 -6.80
N GLU A 101 -9.28 13.98 -7.06
CA GLU A 101 -10.14 14.62 -6.06
C GLU A 101 -10.83 13.63 -5.12
N ASP A 102 -11.29 12.49 -5.65
CA ASP A 102 -11.97 11.43 -4.87
C ASP A 102 -11.14 10.14 -4.75
N VAL A 103 -9.83 10.24 -4.83
CA VAL A 103 -8.92 9.11 -4.63
C VAL A 103 -8.11 9.31 -3.36
N PHE A 104 -8.17 8.32 -2.48
CA PHE A 104 -7.50 8.34 -1.19
C PHE A 104 -6.57 7.14 -1.04
N ILE A 105 -5.42 7.34 -0.41
CA ILE A 105 -4.61 6.24 0.14
C ILE A 105 -4.99 6.03 1.59
N ALA A 106 -5.37 4.80 1.96
CA ALA A 106 -5.62 4.46 3.35
C ALA A 106 -4.66 3.37 3.85
N THR A 107 -4.05 3.61 4.98
CA THR A 107 -3.06 2.72 5.57
C THR A 107 -3.23 2.58 7.08
N THR A 108 -2.42 1.73 7.70
CA THR A 108 -2.38 1.59 9.16
C THR A 108 -1.64 2.76 9.82
N GLY A 109 -2.06 3.15 11.03
CA GLY A 109 -1.38 4.18 11.81
C GLY A 109 0.08 3.85 12.13
N TRP A 110 0.45 2.56 12.13
CA TRP A 110 1.84 2.12 12.36
C TRP A 110 2.76 2.49 11.19
N LEU A 111 2.25 2.44 9.95
CA LEU A 111 3.03 2.79 8.76
C LEU A 111 3.32 4.29 8.67
N VAL A 112 2.41 5.11 9.14
CA VAL A 112 2.57 6.58 9.10
C VAL A 112 3.66 7.08 10.06
N LYS A 113 3.98 6.31 11.11
CA LYS A 113 4.98 6.70 12.11
C LYS A 113 6.41 6.81 11.56
N ASP A 114 6.74 6.19 10.43
CA ASP A 114 8.09 6.22 9.85
C ASP A 114 8.28 7.30 8.77
N ASN A 115 7.30 8.14 8.54
CA ASN A 115 7.24 9.24 7.57
C ASN A 115 7.48 8.85 6.10
N SER A 116 8.01 7.68 5.80
CA SER A 116 8.40 7.30 4.43
C SER A 116 7.22 7.32 3.45
N LEU A 117 6.02 6.96 3.91
CA LEU A 117 4.82 7.01 3.10
C LEU A 117 4.37 8.47 2.85
N ASN A 118 4.44 9.32 3.87
CA ASN A 118 4.11 10.74 3.75
C ASN A 118 5.07 11.44 2.78
N ASP A 119 6.36 11.17 2.90
CA ASP A 119 7.37 11.72 1.99
C ASP A 119 7.11 11.29 0.54
N LEU A 120 6.68 10.02 0.35
CA LEU A 120 6.34 9.52 -0.98
C LEU A 120 5.06 10.14 -1.55
N VAL A 121 4.02 10.36 -0.74
CA VAL A 121 2.80 11.10 -1.13
C VAL A 121 3.15 12.53 -1.52
N ASN A 122 3.96 13.21 -0.72
CA ASN A 122 4.40 14.58 -1.00
C ASN A 122 5.19 14.66 -2.32
N LEU A 123 6.10 13.71 -2.55
CA LEU A 123 6.89 13.64 -3.77
C LEU A 123 6.02 13.46 -5.03
N ILE A 124 4.95 12.67 -4.92
CA ILE A 124 3.97 12.50 -6.01
C ILE A 124 3.17 13.80 -6.20
N ASN A 125 2.68 14.39 -5.13
CA ASN A 125 1.93 15.65 -5.17
C ASN A 125 2.74 16.76 -5.83
N GLU A 126 4.01 16.92 -5.44
CA GLU A 126 4.92 17.92 -6.01
C GLU A 126 5.20 17.66 -7.50
N LYS A 127 5.49 16.40 -7.86
CA LYS A 127 5.84 16.07 -9.25
C LYS A 127 4.67 16.28 -10.22
N TYR A 128 3.45 15.92 -9.81
CA TYR A 128 2.28 15.93 -10.69
C TYR A 128 1.35 17.12 -10.42
N ASP A 129 1.71 18.00 -9.49
CA ASP A 129 0.88 19.14 -9.07
C ASP A 129 -0.57 18.72 -8.75
N VAL A 130 -0.72 17.70 -7.91
CA VAL A 130 -2.00 17.13 -7.46
C VAL A 130 -2.15 17.17 -5.95
N LYS A 131 -3.34 16.89 -5.42
CA LYS A 131 -3.63 16.87 -3.98
C LYS A 131 -4.09 15.48 -3.52
N LEU A 132 -3.25 14.47 -3.72
CA LEU A 132 -3.50 13.15 -3.18
C LEU A 132 -3.46 13.17 -1.66
N LEU A 133 -4.51 12.63 -1.02
CA LEU A 133 -4.63 12.56 0.43
C LEU A 133 -4.35 11.14 0.95
N GLY A 134 -3.52 11.09 2.01
CA GLY A 134 -3.29 9.88 2.79
C GLY A 134 -4.12 9.87 4.07
N LEU A 135 -4.77 8.74 4.34
CA LEU A 135 -5.59 8.50 5.52
C LEU A 135 -4.95 7.40 6.37
N ALA A 136 -4.90 7.59 7.67
CA ALA A 136 -4.41 6.59 8.62
C ALA A 136 -5.55 6.03 9.46
N SER A 137 -5.69 4.70 9.50
CA SER A 137 -6.62 4.05 10.40
C SER A 137 -6.21 4.28 11.86
N PRO A 138 -7.15 4.59 12.77
CA PRO A 138 -6.88 4.68 14.20
C PRO A 138 -6.74 3.31 14.89
N LEU A 139 -6.83 2.20 14.14
CA LEU A 139 -6.68 0.85 14.66
C LEU A 139 -5.39 0.72 15.48
N ASN A 140 -5.52 0.17 16.69
CA ASN A 140 -4.40 -0.19 17.55
C ASN A 140 -4.70 -1.46 18.35
N PHE A 141 -3.65 -2.20 18.69
CA PHE A 141 -3.73 -3.45 19.45
C PHE A 141 -3.23 -3.32 20.89
N LYS A 142 -3.17 -2.11 21.45
CA LYS A 142 -2.67 -1.85 22.81
C LYS A 142 -3.42 -2.66 23.88
N SER A 143 -4.75 -2.82 23.72
CA SER A 143 -5.61 -3.58 24.62
C SER A 143 -5.61 -5.09 24.38
N SER A 144 -4.95 -5.59 23.34
CA SER A 144 -4.94 -7.02 23.05
C SER A 144 -4.22 -7.82 24.14
N LYS A 145 -4.72 -9.02 24.45
CA LYS A 145 -4.03 -9.99 25.31
C LYS A 145 -2.93 -10.78 24.57
N TYR A 146 -2.94 -10.78 23.22
CA TYR A 146 -2.01 -11.55 22.39
C TYR A 146 -0.78 -10.73 22.03
N LYS A 147 0.38 -11.34 22.26
CA LYS A 147 1.69 -10.73 21.93
C LYS A 147 1.80 -10.49 20.43
N GLU A 148 1.35 -11.43 19.62
CA GLU A 148 1.39 -11.37 18.15
C GLU A 148 0.69 -10.11 17.60
N LEU A 149 -0.40 -9.67 18.22
CA LEU A 149 -1.07 -8.43 17.86
C LEU A 149 -0.36 -7.20 18.46
N LYS A 150 0.15 -7.30 19.70
CA LYS A 150 0.90 -6.19 20.32
C LYS A 150 2.22 -5.89 19.62
N ASP A 151 2.82 -6.86 18.93
CA ASP A 151 4.07 -6.67 18.20
C ASP A 151 3.92 -5.63 17.07
N TYR A 152 2.70 -5.38 16.55
CA TYR A 152 2.41 -4.27 15.64
C TYR A 152 2.68 -2.90 16.29
N GLU A 153 2.38 -2.74 17.57
CA GLU A 153 2.63 -1.50 18.30
C GLU A 153 4.12 -1.20 18.48
N LEU A 154 4.96 -2.24 18.44
CA LEU A 154 6.40 -2.14 18.52
C LEU A 154 7.09 -1.96 17.15
N GLY A 155 6.30 -1.97 16.07
CA GLY A 155 6.79 -1.83 14.71
C GLY A 155 7.50 -3.05 14.14
N HIS A 156 7.39 -4.22 14.80
CA HIS A 156 8.03 -5.46 14.34
C HIS A 156 7.37 -6.05 13.10
N VAL A 157 6.08 -5.80 12.90
CA VAL A 157 5.32 -6.32 11.77
C VAL A 157 4.75 -5.16 10.97
N LYS A 158 5.20 -4.99 9.73
CA LYS A 158 4.71 -3.99 8.79
C LYS A 158 3.89 -4.59 7.64
N GLU A 159 3.54 -5.88 7.74
CA GLU A 159 2.70 -6.56 6.78
C GLU A 159 1.21 -6.31 7.06
N GLY A 160 0.37 -6.55 6.07
CA GLY A 160 -1.07 -6.34 6.21
C GLY A 160 -1.49 -4.87 6.19
N VAL A 161 -0.69 -3.98 5.61
CA VAL A 161 -1.01 -2.54 5.51
C VAL A 161 -2.32 -2.26 4.79
N GLY A 162 -2.81 -3.19 3.97
CA GLY A 162 -4.14 -3.17 3.40
C GLY A 162 -5.26 -3.22 4.44
N ALA A 163 -5.00 -3.77 5.64
CA ALA A 163 -5.95 -3.70 6.75
C ALA A 163 -6.27 -2.26 7.19
N GLY A 164 -5.40 -1.30 6.86
CA GLY A 164 -5.62 0.12 7.16
C GLY A 164 -6.88 0.68 6.55
N GLY A 165 -7.11 0.47 5.26
CA GLY A 165 -8.32 0.96 4.59
C GLY A 165 -9.58 0.22 5.04
N ILE A 166 -9.51 -1.10 5.19
CA ILE A 166 -10.65 -1.91 5.67
C ILE A 166 -11.05 -1.47 7.08
N SER A 167 -10.10 -1.34 8.00
CA SER A 167 -10.40 -0.87 9.36
C SER A 167 -10.87 0.59 9.38
N LEU A 168 -10.34 1.46 8.51
CA LEU A 168 -10.85 2.83 8.38
C LEU A 168 -12.32 2.84 7.98
N LEU A 169 -12.74 2.02 7.01
CA LEU A 169 -14.14 1.89 6.62
C LEU A 169 -15.00 1.39 7.80
N ALA A 170 -14.52 0.42 8.57
CA ALA A 170 -15.22 -0.06 9.76
C ALA A 170 -15.42 1.07 10.80
N PHE A 171 -14.39 1.91 11.02
CA PHE A 171 -14.54 3.08 11.92
C PHE A 171 -15.54 4.10 11.36
N LEU A 172 -15.55 4.35 10.07
CA LEU A 172 -16.52 5.24 9.43
C LEU A 172 -17.96 4.70 9.53
N ASP A 173 -18.12 3.37 9.56
CA ASP A 173 -19.39 2.68 9.77
C ASP A 173 -19.78 2.59 11.28
N GLY A 174 -18.96 3.13 12.17
CA GLY A 174 -19.26 3.27 13.60
C GLY A 174 -18.69 2.19 14.52
N PHE A 175 -17.92 1.23 13.99
CA PHE A 175 -17.23 0.24 14.82
C PHE A 175 -16.17 0.90 15.71
N LYS A 176 -16.04 0.38 16.94
CA LYS A 176 -15.03 0.83 17.89
C LYS A 176 -13.78 -0.03 17.82
N ASN A 177 -12.64 0.52 18.24
CA ASN A 177 -11.37 -0.19 18.25
C ASN A 177 -11.45 -1.53 19.02
N GLU A 178 -12.14 -1.54 20.16
CA GLU A 178 -12.28 -2.72 21.02
C GLU A 178 -13.04 -3.84 20.31
N GLU A 179 -14.03 -3.52 19.50
CA GLU A 179 -14.81 -4.49 18.73
C GLU A 179 -13.94 -5.12 17.63
N ILE A 180 -13.19 -4.31 16.90
CA ILE A 180 -12.27 -4.80 15.86
C ILE A 180 -11.18 -5.66 16.50
N VAL A 181 -10.58 -5.22 17.62
CA VAL A 181 -9.56 -5.98 18.33
C VAL A 181 -10.12 -7.31 18.84
N SER A 182 -11.35 -7.33 19.36
CA SER A 182 -12.01 -8.56 19.80
C SER A 182 -12.16 -9.57 18.66
N LEU A 183 -12.62 -9.12 17.49
CA LEU A 183 -12.74 -9.96 16.30
C LEU A 183 -11.38 -10.50 15.82
N CYS A 184 -10.35 -9.67 15.83
CA CYS A 184 -8.99 -10.11 15.51
C CYS A 184 -8.48 -11.19 16.47
N GLN A 185 -8.76 -11.05 17.76
CA GLN A 185 -8.40 -12.04 18.77
C GLN A 185 -9.14 -13.37 18.58
N GLN A 186 -10.44 -13.32 18.33
CA GLN A 186 -11.25 -14.51 18.03
C GLN A 186 -10.73 -15.27 16.79
N ASN A 187 -10.42 -14.54 15.71
CA ASN A 187 -9.85 -15.16 14.53
C ASN A 187 -8.47 -15.77 14.80
N LEU A 188 -7.62 -15.14 15.58
CA LEU A 188 -6.32 -15.68 15.97
C LEU A 188 -6.45 -16.95 16.80
N GLU A 189 -7.43 -17.01 17.72
CA GLU A 189 -7.76 -18.22 18.50
C GLU A 189 -8.20 -19.36 17.58
N MET A 190 -9.11 -19.07 16.66
CA MET A 190 -9.60 -20.05 15.70
C MET A 190 -8.46 -20.62 14.84
N MET A 191 -7.57 -19.75 14.34
CA MET A 191 -6.40 -20.19 13.55
C MET A 191 -5.46 -21.08 14.37
N LYS A 192 -5.23 -20.78 15.65
CA LYS A 192 -4.42 -21.61 16.55
C LYS A 192 -5.06 -22.98 16.78
N CYS A 193 -6.38 -23.04 16.99
CA CYS A 193 -7.09 -24.31 17.12
C CYS A 193 -7.02 -25.17 15.84
N LEU A 194 -7.19 -24.57 14.67
CA LEU A 194 -7.09 -25.25 13.39
C LEU A 194 -5.68 -25.79 13.12
N GLY A 195 -4.65 -25.01 13.47
CA GLY A 195 -3.24 -25.41 13.37
C GLY A 195 -2.91 -26.60 14.28
N GLN A 196 -3.45 -26.66 15.50
CA GLN A 196 -3.29 -27.79 16.41
C GLN A 196 -3.97 -29.06 15.88
N ILE A 197 -5.18 -28.96 15.32
CA ILE A 197 -5.89 -30.08 14.71
C ILE A 197 -5.14 -30.65 13.51
N SER A 198 -4.43 -29.82 12.75
CA SER A 198 -3.61 -30.27 11.61
C SER A 198 -2.38 -31.06 12.06
N LEU A 199 -1.74 -30.67 13.16
CA LEU A 199 -0.56 -31.37 13.72
C LEU A 199 -0.89 -32.72 14.39
N GLU A 200 -2.10 -32.87 14.91
CA GLU A 200 -2.55 -34.14 15.52
C GLU A 200 -3.00 -35.20 14.46
N LYS A 201 -3.20 -34.80 13.21
CA LYS A 201 -3.55 -35.73 12.13
C LYS A 201 -2.35 -36.33 11.42
N ASP A 202 -1.16 -35.78 11.61
CA ASP A 202 0.10 -36.24 11.03
C ASP A 202 0.94 -37.12 12.01
N CYS A 203 0.38 -37.51 13.17
CA CYS A 203 0.87 -38.51 14.11
C CYS A 203 0.01 -39.75 14.03
#